data_fe4d6d0b16582dd5f721cbd434b4cc05
#
_entry.id   fe4d6d0b16582dd5f721cbd434b4cc05
#
_cell.length_a   1.000
_cell.length_b   1.000
_cell.length_c   1.000
_cell.angle_alpha   90.00
_cell.angle_beta   90.00
_cell.angle_gamma   90.00
#
_symmetry.space_group_name_H-M   'P 1'
#
loop_
_entity.id
_entity.type
_entity.pdbx_description
1 polymer ?
#
loop_
_entity_poly.entity_id
_entity_poly.type
_entity_poly.pdbx_seq_one_letter_code
_entity_poly.pdbx_strand_id
1 'polypeptide(L)'
;MLALPLASAGIGFTTSIMIMVVLWALMAFTALLMLEVHQYADHDATLHTLAKQILGKKGKWLASFAMLFLFYALCAAYIAGGGSQFADRISQFTGLTISGPVATVVFTIIVATVVTIGTGTVDKVNRVLFTCKLIAMVMVLSFLAPNVTESYLLSMPMQQGLVVAAIPVIFTSFGFHGSIPAIVNYLDGDTRSLRKVILFGSAIPLV
;
A
#
# COMPACT_ATOMS: atom_id res chain seq x y z
N MET A 1 -0.76 3.23 -4.69
CA MET A 1 -1.51 2.73 -5.86
C MET A 1 -1.37 3.60 -7.11
N LEU A 2 -1.31 4.94 -7.08
CA LEU A 2 -1.08 5.74 -8.29
C LEU A 2 0.28 5.50 -8.97
N ALA A 3 1.30 5.12 -8.20
CA ALA A 3 2.62 4.81 -8.73
C ALA A 3 2.66 3.49 -9.50
N LEU A 4 1.73 2.56 -9.24
CA LEU A 4 1.73 1.23 -9.84
C LEU A 4 1.46 1.29 -11.36
N PRO A 5 0.42 1.98 -11.87
CA PRO A 5 0.23 2.13 -13.32
C PRO A 5 1.40 2.83 -14.01
N LEU A 6 1.98 3.86 -13.38
CA LEU A 6 3.15 4.56 -13.93
C LEU A 6 4.39 3.67 -14.01
N ALA A 7 4.66 2.90 -12.95
CA ALA A 7 5.77 1.96 -12.92
C ALA A 7 5.58 0.80 -13.92
N SER A 8 4.34 0.40 -14.14
CA SER A 8 3.98 -0.72 -15.04
C SER A 8 3.95 -0.30 -16.52
N ALA A 9 3.67 0.97 -16.83
CA ALA A 9 3.53 1.45 -18.20
C ALA A 9 4.78 1.22 -19.06
N GLY A 10 5.98 1.28 -18.47
CA GLY A 10 7.24 1.10 -19.18
C GLY A 10 7.69 -0.34 -19.40
N ILE A 11 7.05 -1.31 -18.74
CA ILE A 11 7.47 -2.73 -18.81
C ILE A 11 6.46 -3.64 -19.54
N GLY A 12 5.35 -3.08 -19.98
CA GLY A 12 4.29 -3.78 -20.69
C GLY A 12 3.34 -4.56 -19.76
N PHE A 13 2.15 -4.83 -20.26
CA PHE A 13 1.06 -5.45 -19.50
C PHE A 13 1.41 -6.84 -18.98
N THR A 14 1.85 -7.74 -19.88
CA THR A 14 2.14 -9.14 -19.53
C THR A 14 3.26 -9.25 -18.50
N THR A 15 4.36 -8.50 -18.68
CA THR A 15 5.48 -8.49 -17.74
C THR A 15 5.05 -7.95 -16.38
N SER A 16 4.26 -6.88 -16.36
CA SER A 16 3.71 -6.31 -15.12
C SER A 16 2.88 -7.31 -14.34
N ILE A 17 1.94 -8.00 -15.02
CA ILE A 17 1.10 -9.02 -14.37
C ILE A 17 1.93 -10.18 -13.84
N MET A 18 2.90 -10.67 -14.59
CA MET A 18 3.78 -11.75 -14.12
C MET A 18 4.51 -11.35 -12.84
N ILE A 19 5.12 -10.15 -12.82
CA ILE A 19 5.82 -9.63 -11.62
C ILE A 19 4.84 -9.44 -10.47
N MET A 20 3.64 -8.88 -10.73
CA MET A 20 2.62 -8.69 -9.72
C MET A 20 2.17 -10.01 -9.09
N VAL A 21 1.92 -11.05 -9.90
CA VAL A 21 1.51 -12.37 -9.41
C VAL A 21 2.62 -13.03 -8.57
N VAL A 22 3.87 -12.96 -9.03
CA VAL A 22 5.02 -13.52 -8.29
C VAL A 22 5.20 -12.81 -6.95
N LEU A 23 5.18 -11.47 -6.96
CA LEU A 23 5.34 -10.69 -5.73
C LEU A 23 4.13 -10.84 -4.80
N TRP A 24 2.92 -10.91 -5.33
CA TRP A 24 1.73 -11.22 -4.53
C TRP A 24 1.84 -12.60 -3.87
N ALA A 25 2.22 -13.63 -4.61
CA ALA A 25 2.37 -14.98 -4.07
C ALA A 25 3.43 -15.03 -2.95
N LEU A 26 4.57 -14.35 -3.15
CA LEU A 26 5.61 -14.22 -2.14
C LEU A 26 5.08 -13.51 -0.88
N MET A 27 4.38 -12.39 -1.06
CA MET A 27 3.82 -11.61 0.04
C MET A 27 2.70 -12.34 0.77
N ALA A 28 1.81 -13.03 0.05
CA ALA A 28 0.77 -13.85 0.64
C ALA A 28 1.36 -15.03 1.42
N PHE A 29 2.40 -15.67 0.90
CA PHE A 29 3.10 -16.75 1.58
C PHE A 29 3.75 -16.27 2.89
N THR A 30 4.51 -15.18 2.85
CA THR A 30 5.15 -14.62 4.05
C THR A 30 4.12 -14.11 5.07
N ALA A 31 2.98 -13.59 4.62
CA ALA A 31 1.87 -13.22 5.48
C ALA A 31 1.23 -14.42 6.19
N LEU A 32 1.08 -15.55 5.48
CA LEU A 32 0.60 -16.79 6.09
C LEU A 32 1.59 -17.35 7.10
N LEU A 33 2.90 -17.31 6.83
CA LEU A 33 3.93 -17.67 7.82
C LEU A 33 3.85 -16.78 9.06
N MET A 34 3.65 -15.49 8.87
CA MET A 34 3.47 -14.57 9.99
C MET A 34 2.20 -14.88 10.78
N LEU A 35 1.12 -15.29 10.12
CA LEU A 35 -0.10 -15.77 10.80
C LEU A 35 0.17 -17.03 11.62
N GLU A 36 0.94 -17.99 11.11
CA GLU A 36 1.32 -19.18 11.85
C GLU A 36 2.15 -18.84 13.10
N VAL A 37 3.11 -17.93 12.95
CA VAL A 37 3.88 -17.43 14.10
C VAL A 37 2.97 -16.76 15.14
N HIS A 38 1.94 -16.06 14.72
CA HIS A 38 1.00 -15.37 15.60
C HIS A 38 0.14 -16.36 16.45
N GLN A 39 -0.06 -17.59 15.98
CA GLN A 39 -0.81 -18.61 16.73
C GLN A 39 -0.11 -19.06 18.02
N TYR A 40 1.19 -18.79 18.16
CA TYR A 40 1.97 -19.09 19.36
C TYR A 40 2.02 -17.94 20.37
N ALA A 41 1.25 -16.88 20.15
CA ALA A 41 1.20 -15.69 20.98
C ALA A 41 -0.24 -15.29 21.26
N ASP A 42 -0.43 -14.34 22.19
CA ASP A 42 -1.75 -13.78 22.48
C ASP A 42 -2.33 -13.05 21.25
N HIS A 43 -3.67 -13.03 21.13
CA HIS A 43 -4.35 -12.44 19.98
C HIS A 43 -4.07 -10.93 19.82
N ASP A 44 -3.76 -10.24 20.91
CA ASP A 44 -3.39 -8.84 20.95
C ASP A 44 -1.88 -8.58 20.76
N ALA A 45 -1.10 -9.65 20.53
CA ALA A 45 0.33 -9.54 20.35
C ALA A 45 0.68 -8.67 19.13
N THR A 46 1.54 -7.69 19.36
CA THR A 46 2.12 -6.85 18.29
C THR A 46 3.35 -7.53 17.70
N LEU A 47 3.80 -7.06 16.52
CA LEU A 47 5.06 -7.52 15.92
C LEU A 47 6.25 -7.41 16.88
N HIS A 48 6.27 -6.35 17.69
CA HIS A 48 7.27 -6.15 18.73
C HIS A 48 7.23 -7.24 19.81
N THR A 49 6.02 -7.64 20.24
CA THR A 49 5.82 -8.71 21.24
C THR A 49 6.26 -10.05 20.67
N LEU A 50 5.84 -10.37 19.44
CA LEU A 50 6.23 -11.57 18.72
C LEU A 50 7.75 -11.69 18.57
N ALA A 51 8.39 -10.62 18.13
CA ALA A 51 9.84 -10.59 17.98
C ALA A 51 10.56 -10.77 19.33
N LYS A 52 10.01 -10.25 20.43
CA LYS A 52 10.55 -10.46 21.76
C LYS A 52 10.44 -11.92 22.20
N GLN A 53 9.31 -12.56 21.96
CA GLN A 53 9.06 -13.95 22.37
C GLN A 53 9.95 -14.94 21.59
N ILE A 54 10.11 -14.75 20.29
CA ILE A 54 10.79 -15.70 19.41
C ILE A 54 12.28 -15.43 19.30
N LEU A 55 12.67 -14.15 19.13
CA LEU A 55 14.04 -13.73 18.87
C LEU A 55 14.73 -13.10 20.10
N GLY A 56 14.02 -12.98 21.22
CA GLY A 56 14.54 -12.40 22.45
C GLY A 56 14.74 -10.87 22.36
N LYS A 57 15.54 -10.34 23.32
CA LYS A 57 15.74 -8.89 23.46
C LYS A 57 16.35 -8.23 22.21
N LYS A 58 17.32 -8.88 21.56
CA LYS A 58 17.97 -8.33 20.35
C LYS A 58 17.01 -8.27 19.17
N GLY A 59 16.22 -9.33 18.94
CA GLY A 59 15.22 -9.37 17.90
C GLY A 59 14.12 -8.31 18.09
N LYS A 60 13.69 -8.09 19.35
CA LYS A 60 12.75 -7.03 19.71
C LYS A 60 13.22 -5.65 19.23
N TRP A 61 14.47 -5.29 19.56
CA TRP A 61 15.03 -3.98 19.20
C TRP A 61 15.16 -3.83 17.68
N LEU A 62 15.62 -4.87 16.99
CA LEU A 62 15.76 -4.87 15.53
C LEU A 62 14.40 -4.72 14.85
N ALA A 63 13.39 -5.50 15.27
CA ALA A 63 12.04 -5.43 14.72
C ALA A 63 11.39 -4.06 14.98
N SER A 64 11.55 -3.50 16.18
CA SER A 64 11.02 -2.17 16.50
C SER A 64 11.66 -1.08 15.67
N PHE A 65 12.97 -1.13 15.50
CA PHE A 65 13.69 -0.18 14.64
C PHE A 65 13.24 -0.28 13.19
N ALA A 66 13.17 -1.49 12.65
CA ALA A 66 12.75 -1.72 11.26
C ALA A 66 11.31 -1.23 11.01
N MET A 67 10.39 -1.48 11.96
CA MET A 67 9.01 -1.00 11.86
C MET A 67 8.92 0.53 11.94
N LEU A 68 9.61 1.15 12.88
CA LEU A 68 9.63 2.61 12.99
C LEU A 68 10.21 3.24 11.72
N PHE A 69 11.33 2.71 11.24
CA PHE A 69 11.96 3.17 9.99
C PHE A 69 10.98 3.06 8.82
N LEU A 70 10.30 1.90 8.68
CA LEU A 70 9.30 1.69 7.63
C LEU A 70 8.17 2.71 7.71
N PHE A 71 7.58 2.91 8.89
CA PHE A 71 6.48 3.86 9.05
C PHE A 71 6.90 5.30 8.79
N TYR A 72 8.06 5.73 9.26
CA TYR A 72 8.59 7.06 8.96
C TYR A 72 8.88 7.24 7.46
N ALA A 73 9.47 6.25 6.82
CA ALA A 73 9.73 6.28 5.38
C ALA A 73 8.42 6.36 4.57
N LEU A 74 7.39 5.59 4.95
CA LEU A 74 6.06 5.65 4.33
C LEU A 74 5.39 7.00 4.55
N CYS A 75 5.42 7.56 5.77
CA CYS A 75 4.90 8.88 6.05
C CYS A 75 5.59 9.96 5.19
N ALA A 76 6.92 9.92 5.11
CA ALA A 76 7.69 10.85 4.29
C ALA A 76 7.30 10.75 2.81
N ALA A 77 7.18 9.53 2.27
CA ALA A 77 6.78 9.29 0.90
C ALA A 77 5.35 9.79 0.61
N TYR A 78 4.40 9.56 1.53
CA TYR A 78 3.03 10.04 1.38
C TYR A 78 2.90 11.56 1.51
N ILE A 79 3.65 12.19 2.41
CA ILE A 79 3.69 13.65 2.55
C ILE A 79 4.28 14.29 1.30
N ALA A 80 5.41 13.78 0.82
CA ALA A 80 6.05 14.31 -0.38
C ALA A 80 5.17 14.11 -1.63
N GLY A 81 4.65 12.90 -1.85
CA GLY A 81 3.78 12.60 -2.97
C GLY A 81 2.44 13.33 -2.91
N GLY A 82 1.83 13.42 -1.72
CA GLY A 82 0.59 14.15 -1.50
C GLY A 82 0.75 15.65 -1.70
N GLY A 83 1.84 16.22 -1.20
CA GLY A 83 2.17 17.63 -1.38
C GLY A 83 2.40 18.02 -2.85
N SER A 84 3.12 17.17 -3.60
CA SER A 84 3.32 17.35 -5.04
C SER A 84 1.99 17.35 -5.80
N GLN A 85 1.16 16.33 -5.59
CA GLN A 85 -0.15 16.25 -6.24
C GLN A 85 -1.08 17.40 -5.83
N PHE A 86 -1.01 17.85 -4.58
CA PHE A 86 -1.77 19.01 -4.10
C PHE A 86 -1.36 20.29 -4.84
N ALA A 87 -0.05 20.52 -5.04
CA ALA A 87 0.44 21.65 -5.82
C ALA A 87 -0.07 21.63 -7.26
N ASP A 88 0.01 20.45 -7.92
CA ASP A 88 -0.43 20.27 -9.30
C ASP A 88 -1.94 20.54 -9.44
N ARG A 89 -2.75 20.06 -8.51
CA ARG A 89 -4.20 20.28 -8.54
C ARG A 89 -4.58 21.74 -8.30
N ILE A 90 -3.95 22.40 -7.35
CA ILE A 90 -4.20 23.84 -7.12
C ILE A 90 -3.83 24.63 -8.39
N SER A 91 -2.68 24.35 -8.98
CA SER A 91 -2.27 25.02 -10.20
C SER A 91 -3.27 24.83 -11.36
N GLN A 92 -3.80 23.60 -11.52
CA GLN A 92 -4.80 23.30 -12.56
C GLN A 92 -6.14 24.00 -12.34
N PHE A 93 -6.61 24.10 -11.08
CA PHE A 93 -7.94 24.68 -10.79
C PHE A 93 -7.93 26.19 -10.62
N THR A 94 -6.86 26.77 -10.11
CA THR A 94 -6.80 28.21 -9.76
C THR A 94 -5.89 29.02 -10.67
N GLY A 95 -5.05 28.36 -11.48
CA GLY A 95 -4.00 29.02 -12.24
C GLY A 95 -2.83 29.55 -11.40
N LEU A 96 -2.89 29.37 -10.07
CA LEU A 96 -1.84 29.82 -9.15
C LEU A 96 -0.74 28.76 -9.01
N THR A 97 0.48 29.12 -9.30
CA THR A 97 1.65 28.27 -9.07
C THR A 97 2.11 28.40 -7.62
N ILE A 98 1.91 27.34 -6.82
CA ILE A 98 2.41 27.28 -5.44
C ILE A 98 3.74 26.52 -5.46
N SER A 99 4.74 27.01 -4.72
CA SER A 99 6.00 26.27 -4.60
C SER A 99 5.79 24.92 -3.91
N GLY A 100 6.48 23.89 -4.38
CA GLY A 100 6.35 22.52 -3.86
C GLY A 100 6.47 22.41 -2.33
N PRO A 101 7.46 23.05 -1.69
CA PRO A 101 7.58 23.04 -0.23
C PRO A 101 6.37 23.62 0.50
N VAL A 102 5.81 24.73 0.02
CA VAL A 102 4.62 25.37 0.61
C VAL A 102 3.41 24.45 0.49
N ALA A 103 3.19 23.88 -0.69
CA ALA A 103 2.10 22.92 -0.91
C ALA A 103 2.22 21.69 0.00
N THR A 104 3.44 21.17 0.18
CA THR A 104 3.70 20.04 1.09
C THR A 104 3.38 20.40 2.55
N VAL A 105 3.76 21.58 3.01
CA VAL A 105 3.46 22.06 4.37
C VAL A 105 1.95 22.19 4.56
N VAL A 106 1.24 22.83 3.62
CA VAL A 106 -0.22 22.99 3.69
C VAL A 106 -0.92 21.64 3.71
N PHE A 107 -0.53 20.74 2.82
CA PHE A 107 -1.05 19.37 2.80
C PHE A 107 -0.82 18.64 4.13
N THR A 108 0.39 18.77 4.69
CA THR A 108 0.73 18.17 5.99
C THR A 108 -0.12 18.72 7.12
N ILE A 109 -0.37 20.04 7.16
CA ILE A 109 -1.24 20.66 8.16
C ILE A 109 -2.67 20.11 8.05
N ILE A 110 -3.21 19.99 6.85
CA ILE A 110 -4.56 19.43 6.63
C ILE A 110 -4.64 18.00 7.18
N VAL A 111 -3.68 17.14 6.80
CA VAL A 111 -3.65 15.75 7.27
C VAL A 111 -3.45 15.67 8.78
N ALA A 112 -2.51 16.44 9.32
CA ALA A 112 -2.24 16.51 10.76
C ALA A 112 -3.50 16.94 11.55
N THR A 113 -4.25 17.92 11.05
CA THR A 113 -5.51 18.35 11.68
C THR A 113 -6.51 17.21 11.77
N VAL A 114 -6.69 16.44 10.68
CA VAL A 114 -7.59 15.28 10.68
C VAL A 114 -7.14 14.23 11.70
N VAL A 115 -5.83 13.98 11.77
CA VAL A 115 -5.26 12.97 12.69
C VAL A 115 -5.38 13.41 14.15
N THR A 116 -5.18 14.69 14.45
CA THR A 116 -5.26 15.23 15.84
C THR A 116 -6.68 15.26 16.40
N ILE A 117 -7.71 15.34 15.54
CA ILE A 117 -9.11 15.24 15.98
C ILE A 117 -9.41 13.86 16.58
N GLY A 118 -8.75 12.80 16.09
CA GLY A 118 -8.84 11.46 16.65
C GLY A 118 -9.07 10.36 15.62
N THR A 119 -8.84 9.12 16.06
CA THR A 119 -8.91 7.93 15.23
C THR A 119 -10.26 7.69 14.56
N GLY A 120 -11.36 8.05 15.24
CA GLY A 120 -12.72 7.93 14.66
C GLY A 120 -12.93 8.85 13.46
N THR A 121 -12.32 10.05 13.46
CA THR A 121 -12.37 10.98 12.32
C THR A 121 -11.53 10.46 11.16
N VAL A 122 -10.34 9.94 11.47
CA VAL A 122 -9.47 9.30 10.47
C VAL A 122 -10.20 8.15 9.78
N ASP A 123 -10.88 7.28 10.52
CA ASP A 123 -11.64 6.15 9.97
C ASP A 123 -12.77 6.64 9.05
N LYS A 124 -13.56 7.63 9.46
CA LYS A 124 -14.64 8.20 8.62
C LYS A 124 -14.09 8.79 7.33
N VAL A 125 -13.07 9.64 7.42
CA VAL A 125 -12.42 10.26 6.25
C VAL A 125 -11.86 9.20 5.33
N ASN A 126 -11.17 8.19 5.87
CA ASN A 126 -10.60 7.10 5.09
C ASN A 126 -11.68 6.30 4.35
N ARG A 127 -12.81 5.98 4.98
CA ARG A 127 -13.94 5.28 4.33
C ARG A 127 -14.50 6.09 3.17
N VAL A 128 -14.72 7.39 3.35
CA VAL A 128 -15.21 8.27 2.28
C VAL A 128 -14.22 8.31 1.11
N LEU A 129 -12.95 8.57 1.40
CA LEU A 129 -11.91 8.64 0.38
C LEU A 129 -11.72 7.30 -0.35
N PHE A 130 -11.79 6.19 0.37
CA PHE A 130 -11.71 4.85 -0.21
C PHE A 130 -12.88 4.57 -1.15
N THR A 131 -14.11 4.89 -0.74
CA THR A 131 -15.31 4.74 -1.58
C THR A 131 -15.23 5.60 -2.83
N CYS A 132 -14.86 6.88 -2.69
CA CYS A 132 -14.66 7.78 -3.84
C CYS A 132 -13.60 7.24 -4.80
N LYS A 133 -12.50 6.69 -4.26
CA LYS A 133 -11.44 6.07 -5.05
C LYS A 133 -11.94 4.86 -5.83
N LEU A 134 -12.73 3.98 -5.21
CA LEU A 134 -13.31 2.81 -5.90
C LEU A 134 -14.25 3.25 -7.04
N ILE A 135 -15.13 4.22 -6.78
CA ILE A 135 -16.03 4.77 -7.80
C ILE A 135 -15.22 5.36 -8.97
N ALA A 136 -14.22 6.19 -8.66
CA ALA A 136 -13.36 6.78 -9.68
C ALA A 136 -12.60 5.71 -10.49
N MET A 137 -12.11 4.65 -9.84
CA MET A 137 -11.43 3.54 -10.50
C MET A 137 -12.36 2.81 -11.47
N VAL A 138 -13.59 2.49 -11.03
CA VAL A 138 -14.59 1.84 -11.90
C VAL A 138 -14.94 2.73 -13.10
N MET A 139 -15.12 4.05 -12.89
CA MET A 139 -15.37 4.98 -13.99
C MET A 139 -14.20 4.99 -14.98
N VAL A 140 -12.95 5.13 -14.51
CA VAL A 140 -11.78 5.15 -15.38
C VAL A 140 -11.67 3.84 -16.18
N LEU A 141 -11.83 2.69 -15.54
CA LEU A 141 -11.78 1.39 -16.21
C LEU A 141 -12.92 1.27 -17.26
N SER A 142 -14.13 1.73 -16.96
CA SER A 142 -15.26 1.71 -17.89
C SER A 142 -15.01 2.58 -19.14
N PHE A 143 -14.34 3.73 -18.97
CA PHE A 143 -13.98 4.58 -20.11
C PHE A 143 -12.78 4.06 -20.91
N LEU A 144 -11.85 3.36 -20.25
CA LEU A 144 -10.67 2.79 -20.92
C LEU A 144 -10.98 1.48 -21.65
N ALA A 145 -11.89 0.65 -21.12
CA ALA A 145 -12.16 -0.69 -21.64
C ALA A 145 -12.44 -0.74 -23.15
N PRO A 146 -13.23 0.17 -23.75
CA PRO A 146 -13.49 0.17 -25.19
C PRO A 146 -12.26 0.48 -26.06
N ASN A 147 -11.22 1.11 -25.47
CA ASN A 147 -10.02 1.56 -26.18
C ASN A 147 -8.83 0.59 -26.01
N VAL A 148 -9.02 -0.51 -25.33
CA VAL A 148 -7.98 -1.53 -25.15
C VAL A 148 -7.85 -2.36 -26.43
N THR A 149 -6.68 -2.32 -27.06
CA THR A 149 -6.35 -3.12 -28.24
C THR A 149 -5.39 -4.24 -27.88
N GLU A 150 -5.56 -5.41 -28.52
CA GLU A 150 -4.70 -6.59 -28.27
C GLU A 150 -3.21 -6.29 -28.49
N SER A 151 -2.87 -5.42 -29.43
CA SER A 151 -1.48 -5.03 -29.71
C SER A 151 -0.79 -4.40 -28.52
N TYR A 152 -1.50 -3.64 -27.68
CA TYR A 152 -0.94 -3.07 -26.45
C TYR A 152 -0.81 -4.08 -25.33
N LEU A 153 -1.69 -5.06 -25.25
CA LEU A 153 -1.63 -6.14 -24.25
C LEU A 153 -0.47 -7.10 -24.50
N LEU A 154 -0.15 -7.34 -25.77
CA LEU A 154 0.92 -8.27 -26.18
C LEU A 154 2.28 -7.58 -26.33
N SER A 155 2.33 -6.24 -26.36
CA SER A 155 3.60 -5.52 -26.43
C SER A 155 4.41 -5.74 -25.15
N MET A 156 5.63 -6.26 -25.30
CA MET A 156 6.60 -6.43 -24.21
C MET A 156 7.79 -5.51 -24.43
N PRO A 157 7.72 -4.21 -24.11
CA PRO A 157 8.90 -3.37 -24.11
C PRO A 157 9.78 -3.74 -22.92
N MET A 158 10.66 -4.74 -23.08
CA MET A 158 11.59 -5.17 -22.04
C MET A 158 12.77 -4.19 -21.94
N GLN A 159 12.56 -3.06 -21.34
CA GLN A 159 13.65 -2.21 -20.87
C GLN A 159 14.06 -2.68 -19.47
N GLN A 160 15.16 -3.44 -19.38
CA GLN A 160 15.63 -4.04 -18.13
C GLN A 160 15.75 -3.05 -16.97
N GLY A 161 16.17 -1.82 -17.24
CA GLY A 161 16.27 -0.77 -16.22
C GLY A 161 14.91 -0.38 -15.62
N LEU A 162 13.85 -0.38 -16.41
CA LEU A 162 12.50 -0.06 -15.94
C LEU A 162 11.89 -1.20 -15.12
N VAL A 163 12.20 -2.45 -15.45
CA VAL A 163 11.79 -3.63 -14.67
C VAL A 163 12.35 -3.54 -13.25
N VAL A 164 13.65 -3.28 -13.12
CA VAL A 164 14.30 -3.14 -11.80
C VAL A 164 13.70 -1.99 -10.98
N ALA A 165 13.38 -0.86 -11.62
CA ALA A 165 12.74 0.29 -10.97
C ALA A 165 11.27 0.01 -10.56
N ALA A 166 10.56 -0.83 -11.29
CA ALA A 166 9.16 -1.17 -11.00
C ALA A 166 9.01 -2.14 -9.81
N ILE A 167 9.96 -3.06 -9.60
CA ILE A 167 9.89 -4.08 -8.55
C ILE A 167 9.63 -3.48 -7.15
N PRO A 168 10.39 -2.47 -6.66
CA PRO A 168 10.13 -1.91 -5.35
C PRO A 168 8.73 -1.28 -5.21
N VAL A 169 8.23 -0.65 -6.29
CA VAL A 169 6.90 -0.03 -6.30
C VAL A 169 5.80 -1.09 -6.23
N ILE A 170 5.94 -2.16 -7.03
CA ILE A 170 4.99 -3.29 -7.01
C ILE A 170 5.06 -4.00 -5.66
N PHE A 171 6.26 -4.27 -5.14
CA PHE A 171 6.48 -4.90 -3.84
C PHE A 171 5.79 -4.13 -2.70
N THR A 172 5.96 -2.82 -2.64
CA THR A 172 5.33 -1.98 -1.61
C THR A 172 3.80 -1.94 -1.74
N SER A 173 3.26 -2.14 -2.95
CA SER A 173 1.81 -2.19 -3.17
C SER A 173 1.14 -3.41 -2.52
N PHE A 174 1.89 -4.50 -2.32
CA PHE A 174 1.45 -5.70 -1.60
C PHE A 174 1.95 -5.77 -0.15
N GLY A 175 2.50 -4.69 0.39
CA GLY A 175 3.06 -4.61 1.73
C GLY A 175 2.02 -4.41 2.83
N PHE A 176 1.26 -5.44 3.20
CA PHE A 176 0.19 -5.36 4.21
C PHE A 176 0.55 -6.04 5.54
N HIS A 177 1.76 -6.56 5.71
CA HIS A 177 2.19 -7.34 6.88
C HIS A 177 2.01 -6.60 8.21
N GLY A 178 2.18 -5.28 8.22
CA GLY A 178 1.97 -4.45 9.40
C GLY A 178 0.52 -4.46 9.93
N SER A 179 -0.45 -4.83 9.09
CA SER A 179 -1.86 -4.90 9.47
C SER A 179 -2.29 -6.27 10.00
N ILE A 180 -1.46 -7.32 9.85
CA ILE A 180 -1.79 -8.68 10.25
C ILE A 180 -2.15 -8.78 11.74
N PRO A 181 -1.38 -8.21 12.70
CA PRO A 181 -1.75 -8.26 14.11
C PRO A 181 -3.12 -7.64 14.40
N ALA A 182 -3.45 -6.53 13.75
CA ALA A 182 -4.74 -5.87 13.89
C ALA A 182 -5.89 -6.74 13.36
N ILE A 183 -5.68 -7.44 12.24
CA ILE A 183 -6.68 -8.35 11.66
C ILE A 183 -6.85 -9.58 12.54
N VAL A 184 -5.77 -10.14 13.12
CA VAL A 184 -5.83 -11.25 14.06
C VAL A 184 -6.65 -10.89 15.29
N ASN A 185 -6.39 -9.74 15.87
CA ASN A 185 -7.16 -9.23 17.00
C ASN A 185 -8.64 -9.00 16.64
N TYR A 186 -8.93 -8.45 15.47
CA TYR A 186 -10.31 -8.20 15.01
C TYR A 186 -11.12 -9.47 14.78
N LEU A 187 -10.50 -10.58 14.37
CA LEU A 187 -11.14 -11.87 14.10
C LEU A 187 -10.95 -12.89 15.25
N ASP A 188 -10.57 -12.42 16.45
CA ASP A 188 -10.37 -13.26 17.64
C ASP A 188 -9.52 -14.52 17.37
N GLY A 189 -8.55 -14.42 16.46
CA GLY A 189 -7.64 -15.52 16.14
C GLY A 189 -8.23 -16.65 15.30
N ASP A 190 -9.45 -16.50 14.73
CA ASP A 190 -10.01 -17.55 13.85
C ASP A 190 -9.14 -17.76 12.61
N THR A 191 -8.29 -18.76 12.68
CA THR A 191 -7.30 -19.08 11.65
C THR A 191 -7.90 -19.33 10.28
N ARG A 192 -9.10 -19.93 10.21
CA ARG A 192 -9.75 -20.24 8.93
C ARG A 192 -10.20 -18.96 8.22
N SER A 193 -10.82 -18.06 8.95
CA SER A 193 -11.25 -16.76 8.43
C SER A 193 -10.04 -15.88 8.11
N LEU A 194 -9.02 -15.89 8.96
CA LEU A 194 -7.78 -15.14 8.75
C LEU A 194 -7.06 -15.53 7.46
N ARG A 195 -6.89 -16.83 7.19
CA ARG A 195 -6.28 -17.31 5.93
C ARG A 195 -7.06 -16.84 4.70
N LYS A 196 -8.40 -16.91 4.77
CA LYS A 196 -9.25 -16.43 3.67
C LYS A 196 -9.10 -14.92 3.46
N VAL A 197 -9.18 -14.15 4.54
CA VAL A 197 -9.04 -12.68 4.48
C VAL A 197 -7.68 -12.27 3.93
N ILE A 198 -6.59 -12.94 4.34
CA ILE A 198 -5.25 -12.66 3.83
C ILE A 198 -5.17 -12.98 2.34
N LEU A 199 -5.61 -14.16 1.89
CA LEU A 199 -5.49 -14.56 0.49
C LEU A 199 -6.38 -13.71 -0.42
N PHE A 200 -7.68 -13.61 -0.12
CA PHE A 200 -8.61 -12.87 -0.97
C PHE A 200 -8.42 -11.35 -0.86
N GLY A 201 -8.18 -10.83 0.35
CA GLY A 201 -7.96 -9.40 0.54
C GLY A 201 -6.68 -8.92 -0.12
N SER A 202 -5.59 -9.71 -0.08
CA SER A 202 -4.34 -9.35 -0.75
C SER A 202 -4.38 -9.52 -2.27
N ALA A 203 -5.34 -10.30 -2.80
CA ALA A 203 -5.52 -10.46 -4.24
C ALA A 203 -6.27 -9.29 -4.90
N ILE A 204 -7.00 -8.47 -4.13
CA ILE A 204 -7.74 -7.31 -4.68
C ILE A 204 -6.87 -6.37 -5.55
N PRO A 205 -5.62 -6.06 -5.20
CA PRO A 205 -4.77 -5.22 -6.04
C PRO A 205 -4.34 -5.86 -7.37
N LEU A 206 -4.58 -7.16 -7.59
CA LEU A 206 -4.29 -7.85 -8.86
C LEU A 206 -5.37 -7.61 -9.93
N VAL A 207 -6.57 -7.21 -9.51
CA VAL A 207 -7.72 -6.97 -10.37
C VAL A 207 -7.82 -5.50 -10.73
#